data_f5129788b395fd3f8ba0c76dbcc5645e
#
_entry.id   f5129788b395fd3f8ba0c76dbcc5645e
#
_cell.length_a   1.000
_cell.length_b   1.000
_cell.length_c   1.000
_cell.angle_alpha   90.00
_cell.angle_beta   90.00
_cell.angle_gamma   90.00
#
_symmetry.space_group_name_H-M   'P 1'
#
loop_
_entity.id
_entity.type
_entity.pdbx_description
1 polymer ?
#
loop_
_entity_poly.entity_id
_entity_poly.type
_entity_poly.pdbx_seq_one_letter_code
_entity_poly.pdbx_strand_id
1 'polypeptide(L)'
;MSDAAAGAGPLAGIRVIDVGTRISAPFCAGLLGELGADVIKVELPGEGDFMRTMGPFVPVEGEGGAGYSLSWAVEGRGRRGVTCDLRQPEGKELFKRLVATADVVCENFRPGTMERWGLGPDDLPSDLVFVRISVFGQSGPYAPRPGLDRLGIAFGGLLNLTGEPDRPPVRPGVTVSDYLTGVFAAFAAVSALYGRDVGRGPGGGAANGDPDGEPGGEVIDAPLYASILRILEWTLAGYDTLGIVRQREGNRLAHSAPLDNYPTGDGSYICIVAGSDANFARLCAAMERPELTEDPRFVNLAARGAHGGDINGIV
;
A
#
# COMPACT_ATOMS: atom_id res chain seq x y z
N MET A 1 2.33 23.88 -17.51
CA MET A 1 2.31 22.41 -17.30
C MET A 1 1.66 21.84 -18.53
N SER A 2 2.43 21.10 -19.37
CA SER A 2 1.92 20.52 -20.62
C SER A 2 0.77 19.56 -20.30
N ASP A 3 -0.31 19.61 -21.09
CA ASP A 3 -1.29 18.53 -21.22
C ASP A 3 -0.53 17.21 -21.49
N ALA A 4 -0.17 16.50 -20.43
CA ALA A 4 0.25 15.13 -20.54
C ALA A 4 -1.01 14.38 -21.03
N ALA A 5 -0.96 13.93 -22.28
CA ALA A 5 -2.07 13.34 -22.99
C ALA A 5 -2.70 12.22 -22.13
N ALA A 6 -3.88 12.49 -21.59
CA ALA A 6 -4.77 11.43 -21.13
C ALA A 6 -4.89 10.43 -22.31
N GLY A 7 -4.45 9.18 -22.11
CA GLY A 7 -4.57 8.16 -23.13
C GLY A 7 -3.28 7.61 -23.74
N ALA A 8 -2.09 7.98 -23.25
CA ALA A 8 -0.84 7.32 -23.64
C ALA A 8 -0.39 6.37 -22.52
N GLY A 9 -0.47 5.06 -22.73
CA GLY A 9 -0.05 4.06 -21.76
C GLY A 9 -0.80 2.74 -21.90
N PRO A 10 -0.40 1.71 -21.14
CA PRO A 10 -1.02 0.37 -21.24
C PRO A 10 -2.50 0.35 -20.84
N LEU A 11 -2.97 1.33 -20.05
CA LEU A 11 -4.39 1.46 -19.70
C LEU A 11 -5.11 2.59 -20.46
N ALA A 12 -4.59 2.98 -21.63
CA ALA A 12 -5.29 3.93 -22.50
C ALA A 12 -6.68 3.42 -22.88
N GLY A 13 -7.71 4.24 -22.69
CA GLY A 13 -9.12 3.88 -22.93
C GLY A 13 -9.86 3.36 -21.68
N ILE A 14 -9.15 2.98 -20.63
CA ILE A 14 -9.75 2.60 -19.33
C ILE A 14 -10.12 3.86 -18.55
N ARG A 15 -11.33 3.87 -17.99
CA ARG A 15 -11.81 4.94 -17.11
C ARG A 15 -11.96 4.47 -15.68
N VAL A 16 -11.41 5.23 -14.75
CA VAL A 16 -11.43 4.96 -13.32
C VAL A 16 -12.18 6.05 -12.59
N ILE A 17 -13.16 5.70 -11.77
CA ILE A 17 -13.84 6.61 -10.86
C ILE A 17 -13.28 6.43 -9.44
N ASP A 18 -12.62 7.46 -8.95
CA ASP A 18 -12.10 7.49 -7.58
C ASP A 18 -13.07 8.23 -6.68
N VAL A 19 -13.84 7.50 -5.86
CA VAL A 19 -14.71 8.06 -4.82
C VAL A 19 -14.09 7.97 -3.43
N GLY A 20 -12.89 7.39 -3.32
CA GLY A 20 -12.16 7.29 -2.06
C GLY A 20 -11.78 8.64 -1.48
N THR A 21 -11.21 8.61 -0.30
CA THR A 21 -10.64 9.80 0.34
C THR A 21 -9.30 9.45 1.00
N ARG A 22 -8.51 10.45 1.32
CA ARG A 22 -7.19 10.29 1.92
C ARG A 22 -6.18 9.60 0.99
N ILE A 23 -5.77 8.34 1.30
CA ILE A 23 -4.60 7.72 0.66
C ILE A 23 -4.96 6.45 -0.11
N SER A 24 -5.41 5.40 0.54
CA SER A 24 -5.40 4.04 -0.01
C SER A 24 -6.11 3.86 -1.36
N ALA A 25 -7.40 4.17 -1.45
CA ALA A 25 -8.14 4.07 -2.71
C ALA A 25 -7.75 5.18 -3.71
N PRO A 26 -7.55 6.45 -3.29
CA PRO A 26 -6.98 7.46 -4.18
C PRO A 26 -5.61 7.06 -4.75
N PHE A 27 -4.73 6.48 -3.96
CA PHE A 27 -3.43 6.03 -4.44
C PHE A 27 -3.55 4.88 -5.46
N CYS A 28 -4.44 3.91 -5.21
CA CYS A 28 -4.77 2.86 -6.18
C CYS A 28 -5.21 3.46 -7.52
N ALA A 29 -6.19 4.36 -7.50
CA ALA A 29 -6.68 5.05 -8.70
C ALA A 29 -5.59 5.88 -9.38
N GLY A 30 -4.71 6.54 -8.60
CA GLY A 30 -3.56 7.29 -9.10
C GLY A 30 -2.58 6.43 -9.88
N LEU A 31 -2.25 5.24 -9.37
CA LEU A 31 -1.38 4.29 -10.07
C LEU A 31 -1.97 3.83 -11.41
N LEU A 32 -3.29 3.58 -11.47
CA LEU A 32 -3.95 3.27 -12.74
C LEU A 32 -3.87 4.46 -13.72
N GLY A 33 -4.01 5.69 -13.21
CA GLY A 33 -3.83 6.92 -13.98
C GLY A 33 -2.40 7.09 -14.50
N GLU A 34 -1.38 6.77 -13.72
CA GLU A 34 0.04 6.79 -14.15
C GLU A 34 0.32 5.76 -15.27
N LEU A 35 -0.50 4.71 -15.36
CA LEU A 35 -0.47 3.73 -16.44
C LEU A 35 -1.32 4.15 -17.66
N GLY A 36 -1.93 5.33 -17.67
CA GLY A 36 -2.66 5.91 -18.80
C GLY A 36 -4.18 5.86 -18.70
N ALA A 37 -4.76 5.39 -17.59
CA ALA A 37 -6.20 5.44 -17.39
C ALA A 37 -6.73 6.88 -17.21
N ASP A 38 -7.95 7.15 -17.65
CA ASP A 38 -8.69 8.39 -17.43
C ASP A 38 -9.30 8.39 -16.02
N VAL A 39 -8.65 9.03 -15.06
CA VAL A 39 -9.09 9.04 -13.66
C VAL A 39 -9.96 10.25 -13.35
N ILE A 40 -11.17 10.01 -12.87
CA ILE A 40 -12.11 11.03 -12.41
C ILE A 40 -12.29 10.92 -10.90
N LYS A 41 -11.80 11.93 -10.18
CA LYS A 41 -11.95 12.05 -8.72
C LYS A 41 -13.29 12.68 -8.39
N VAL A 42 -14.12 11.98 -7.62
CA VAL A 42 -15.37 12.48 -7.09
C VAL A 42 -15.15 13.01 -5.68
N GLU A 43 -15.48 14.28 -5.46
CA GLU A 43 -15.29 14.98 -4.20
C GLU A 43 -16.60 15.58 -3.67
N LEU A 44 -16.68 15.73 -2.34
CA LEU A 44 -17.83 16.39 -1.72
C LEU A 44 -17.85 17.89 -2.06
N PRO A 45 -18.97 18.44 -2.53
CA PRO A 45 -19.07 19.88 -2.82
C PRO A 45 -18.73 20.75 -1.60
N GLY A 46 -17.89 21.76 -1.81
CA GLY A 46 -17.48 22.73 -0.78
C GLY A 46 -16.39 22.24 0.17
N GLU A 47 -16.22 20.92 0.35
CA GLU A 47 -15.22 20.36 1.27
C GLU A 47 -14.00 19.80 0.51
N GLY A 48 -14.24 19.08 -0.58
CA GLY A 48 -13.19 18.37 -1.32
C GLY A 48 -12.65 17.13 -0.60
N ASP A 49 -11.50 16.62 -1.04
CA ASP A 49 -10.79 15.53 -0.37
C ASP A 49 -10.05 16.05 0.86
N PHE A 50 -10.03 15.24 1.92
CA PHE A 50 -9.33 15.55 3.16
C PHE A 50 -7.85 15.93 2.94
N MET A 51 -7.17 15.37 1.95
CA MET A 51 -5.77 15.69 1.66
C MET A 51 -5.57 17.16 1.24
N ARG A 52 -6.61 17.85 0.81
CA ARG A 52 -6.57 19.30 0.56
C ARG A 52 -6.36 20.13 1.83
N THR A 53 -6.73 19.57 2.99
CA THR A 53 -6.59 20.21 4.31
C THR A 53 -5.32 19.78 5.05
N MET A 54 -4.53 18.88 4.48
CA MET A 54 -3.29 18.38 5.09
C MET A 54 -2.08 19.19 4.60
N GLY A 55 -1.30 19.70 5.55
CA GLY A 55 -0.03 20.37 5.26
C GLY A 55 1.09 19.39 4.83
N PRO A 56 2.25 19.92 4.49
CA PRO A 56 2.59 21.34 4.49
C PRO A 56 1.90 22.12 3.34
N PHE A 57 1.78 23.45 3.51
CA PHE A 57 1.14 24.31 2.53
C PHE A 57 2.16 25.23 1.87
N VAL A 58 1.99 25.45 0.56
CA VAL A 58 2.72 26.45 -0.20
C VAL A 58 1.86 27.71 -0.26
N PRO A 59 2.34 28.86 0.21
CA PRO A 59 1.61 30.12 0.08
C PRO A 59 1.28 30.43 -1.37
N VAL A 60 0.07 30.91 -1.64
CA VAL A 60 -0.33 31.41 -2.97
C VAL A 60 -0.46 32.92 -2.88
N GLU A 61 0.31 33.65 -3.70
CA GLU A 61 0.25 35.11 -3.73
C GLU A 61 -1.14 35.60 -4.13
N GLY A 62 -1.67 36.53 -3.35
CA GLY A 62 -2.99 37.14 -3.62
C GLY A 62 -4.19 36.39 -3.01
N GLU A 63 -4.00 35.21 -2.46
CA GLU A 63 -5.04 34.47 -1.73
C GLU A 63 -4.78 34.56 -0.23
N GLY A 64 -5.68 35.21 0.51
CA GLY A 64 -5.60 35.33 1.98
C GLY A 64 -5.93 34.03 2.74
N GLY A 65 -5.53 32.87 2.21
CA GLY A 65 -5.84 31.54 2.73
C GLY A 65 -4.63 30.68 3.12
N ALA A 66 -4.87 29.43 3.48
CA ALA A 66 -3.85 28.48 3.91
C ALA A 66 -2.84 28.09 2.79
N GLY A 67 -3.11 28.46 1.54
CA GLY A 67 -2.30 28.11 0.40
C GLY A 67 -2.60 26.71 -0.16
N TYR A 68 -1.69 26.22 -1.02
CA TYR A 68 -1.86 24.93 -1.72
C TYR A 68 -1.21 23.77 -0.92
N SER A 69 -1.98 22.73 -0.65
CA SER A 69 -1.50 21.54 0.07
C SER A 69 -0.53 20.71 -0.78
N LEU A 70 0.68 20.45 -0.27
CA LEU A 70 1.62 19.54 -0.91
C LEU A 70 1.15 18.07 -0.82
N SER A 71 0.44 17.71 0.23
CA SER A 71 -0.18 16.37 0.34
C SER A 71 -1.18 16.14 -0.78
N TRP A 72 -2.01 17.16 -1.08
CA TRP A 72 -2.93 17.09 -2.23
C TRP A 72 -2.19 17.13 -3.57
N ALA A 73 -1.10 17.89 -3.68
CA ALA A 73 -0.28 17.91 -4.90
C ALA A 73 0.22 16.53 -5.30
N VAL A 74 0.54 15.71 -4.31
CA VAL A 74 1.01 14.33 -4.52
C VAL A 74 -0.17 13.40 -4.80
N GLU A 75 -1.17 13.38 -3.92
CA GLU A 75 -2.25 12.39 -3.99
C GLU A 75 -3.32 12.71 -5.05
N GLY A 76 -3.49 13.98 -5.39
CA GLY A 76 -4.48 14.43 -6.36
C GLY A 76 -3.98 14.56 -7.80
N ARG A 77 -2.68 14.32 -8.06
CA ARG A 77 -2.08 14.55 -9.39
C ARG A 77 -2.68 13.66 -10.48
N GLY A 78 -2.68 14.19 -11.71
CA GLY A 78 -3.05 13.42 -12.91
C GLY A 78 -4.52 13.04 -13.02
N ARG A 79 -5.42 13.71 -12.29
CA ARG A 79 -6.85 13.40 -12.25
C ARG A 79 -7.70 14.57 -12.68
N ARG A 80 -8.85 14.28 -13.26
CA ARG A 80 -9.93 15.25 -13.42
C ARG A 80 -10.79 15.22 -12.16
N GLY A 81 -11.29 16.37 -11.73
CA GLY A 81 -12.15 16.46 -10.54
C GLY A 81 -13.60 16.75 -10.90
N VAL A 82 -14.52 16.16 -10.16
CA VAL A 82 -15.95 16.51 -10.17
C VAL A 82 -16.47 16.53 -8.74
N THR A 83 -17.33 17.49 -8.42
CA THR A 83 -17.99 17.54 -7.12
C THR A 83 -19.36 16.87 -7.19
N CYS A 84 -19.63 15.95 -6.26
CA CYS A 84 -20.90 15.23 -6.18
C CYS A 84 -21.15 14.74 -4.75
N ASP A 85 -22.33 15.09 -4.19
CA ASP A 85 -22.73 14.55 -2.89
C ASP A 85 -23.53 13.25 -3.07
N LEU A 86 -22.88 12.13 -2.86
CA LEU A 86 -23.43 10.78 -3.00
C LEU A 86 -24.53 10.45 -1.95
N ARG A 87 -24.78 11.32 -1.00
CA ARG A 87 -25.86 11.18 -0.02
C ARG A 87 -27.19 11.72 -0.54
N GLN A 88 -27.13 12.59 -1.57
CA GLN A 88 -28.30 13.24 -2.17
C GLN A 88 -28.82 12.45 -3.37
N PRO A 89 -30.13 12.37 -3.62
CA PRO A 89 -30.70 11.64 -4.75
C PRO A 89 -30.11 12.06 -6.10
N GLU A 90 -29.99 13.36 -6.35
CA GLU A 90 -29.45 13.91 -7.59
C GLU A 90 -27.97 13.53 -7.78
N GLY A 91 -27.20 13.51 -6.68
CA GLY A 91 -25.79 13.09 -6.70
C GLY A 91 -25.66 11.61 -7.01
N LYS A 92 -26.52 10.76 -6.46
CA LYS A 92 -26.53 9.32 -6.77
C LYS A 92 -26.82 9.05 -8.25
N GLU A 93 -27.82 9.72 -8.80
CA GLU A 93 -28.15 9.57 -10.22
C GLU A 93 -27.02 10.07 -11.14
N LEU A 94 -26.39 11.19 -10.80
CA LEU A 94 -25.22 11.67 -11.51
C LEU A 94 -24.07 10.68 -11.44
N PHE A 95 -23.81 10.12 -10.26
CA PHE A 95 -22.77 9.13 -10.04
C PHE A 95 -23.02 7.84 -10.85
N LYS A 96 -24.24 7.29 -10.83
CA LYS A 96 -24.61 6.12 -11.64
C LYS A 96 -24.38 6.36 -13.12
N ARG A 97 -24.73 7.53 -13.63
CA ARG A 97 -24.46 7.91 -15.03
C ARG A 97 -22.96 7.98 -15.33
N LEU A 98 -22.16 8.46 -14.40
CA LEU A 98 -20.71 8.53 -14.53
C LEU A 98 -20.11 7.13 -14.53
N VAL A 99 -20.51 6.28 -13.60
CA VAL A 99 -20.04 4.89 -13.48
C VAL A 99 -20.43 4.03 -14.67
N ALA A 100 -21.59 4.28 -15.29
CA ALA A 100 -22.00 3.59 -16.52
C ALA A 100 -21.04 3.81 -17.72
N THR A 101 -20.07 4.72 -17.59
CA THR A 101 -19.03 4.95 -18.60
C THR A 101 -17.64 4.54 -18.11
N ALA A 102 -17.56 3.85 -16.99
CA ALA A 102 -16.31 3.54 -16.30
C ALA A 102 -16.03 2.02 -16.32
N ASP A 103 -14.77 1.68 -16.22
CA ASP A 103 -14.27 0.32 -16.10
C ASP A 103 -13.96 -0.05 -14.65
N VAL A 104 -13.54 0.92 -13.84
CA VAL A 104 -13.11 0.71 -12.46
C VAL A 104 -13.72 1.75 -11.54
N VAL A 105 -14.18 1.33 -10.36
CA VAL A 105 -14.50 2.22 -9.23
C VAL A 105 -13.58 1.87 -8.07
N CYS A 106 -12.96 2.89 -7.45
CA CYS A 106 -12.14 2.75 -6.25
C CYS A 106 -12.79 3.48 -5.08
N GLU A 107 -13.03 2.78 -3.96
CA GLU A 107 -13.59 3.34 -2.74
C GLU A 107 -12.82 2.87 -1.49
N ASN A 108 -12.87 3.65 -0.41
CA ASN A 108 -12.35 3.25 0.90
C ASN A 108 -13.24 3.73 2.07
N PHE A 109 -14.54 3.71 1.86
CA PHE A 109 -15.51 3.94 2.92
C PHE A 109 -15.58 2.76 3.89
N ARG A 110 -16.29 2.96 4.99
CA ARG A 110 -16.61 1.85 5.89
C ARG A 110 -17.51 0.85 5.18
N PRO A 111 -17.31 -0.46 5.39
CA PRO A 111 -18.17 -1.50 4.83
C PRO A 111 -19.66 -1.19 4.99
N GLY A 112 -20.43 -1.46 3.95
CA GLY A 112 -21.85 -1.17 3.89
C GLY A 112 -22.23 0.30 3.63
N THR A 113 -21.27 1.20 3.46
CA THR A 113 -21.58 2.62 3.19
C THR A 113 -22.13 2.81 1.78
N MET A 114 -21.49 2.25 0.77
CA MET A 114 -21.93 2.31 -0.62
C MET A 114 -23.30 1.64 -0.78
N GLU A 115 -23.54 0.50 -0.15
CA GLU A 115 -24.81 -0.23 -0.14
C GLU A 115 -25.94 0.62 0.47
N ARG A 116 -25.69 1.28 1.63
CA ARG A 116 -26.69 2.18 2.24
C ARG A 116 -27.06 3.35 1.34
N TRP A 117 -26.18 3.74 0.45
CA TRP A 117 -26.46 4.80 -0.54
C TRP A 117 -27.15 4.25 -1.79
N GLY A 118 -27.27 2.94 -1.97
CA GLY A 118 -27.77 2.29 -3.19
C GLY A 118 -26.77 2.41 -4.34
N LEU A 119 -25.49 2.35 -3.99
CA LEU A 119 -24.33 2.45 -4.88
C LEU A 119 -23.33 1.31 -4.63
N GLY A 120 -23.80 0.22 -4.01
CA GLY A 120 -23.00 -0.99 -3.81
C GLY A 120 -22.75 -1.76 -5.12
N PRO A 121 -21.96 -2.84 -5.08
CA PRO A 121 -21.67 -3.63 -6.28
C PRO A 121 -22.92 -4.12 -7.02
N ASP A 122 -23.96 -4.50 -6.27
CA ASP A 122 -25.23 -5.00 -6.85
C ASP A 122 -26.10 -3.89 -7.49
N ASP A 123 -25.79 -2.62 -7.21
CA ASP A 123 -26.52 -1.45 -7.71
C ASP A 123 -25.87 -0.82 -8.95
N LEU A 124 -24.68 -1.30 -9.34
CA LEU A 124 -23.83 -0.75 -10.41
C LEU A 124 -23.66 -1.76 -11.54
N PRO A 125 -23.11 -1.39 -12.72
CA PRO A 125 -22.89 -2.31 -13.83
C PRO A 125 -22.11 -3.58 -13.42
N SER A 126 -22.54 -4.74 -13.91
CA SER A 126 -21.97 -6.03 -13.54
C SER A 126 -20.60 -6.32 -14.17
N ASP A 127 -20.19 -5.56 -15.16
CA ASP A 127 -18.89 -5.62 -15.84
C ASP A 127 -17.83 -4.71 -15.20
N LEU A 128 -18.22 -3.99 -14.14
CA LEU A 128 -17.37 -3.05 -13.43
C LEU A 128 -16.37 -3.77 -12.52
N VAL A 129 -15.11 -3.38 -12.55
CA VAL A 129 -14.12 -3.74 -11.52
C VAL A 129 -14.31 -2.82 -10.34
N PHE A 130 -14.74 -3.35 -9.19
CA PHE A 130 -15.05 -2.57 -8.01
C PHE A 130 -14.05 -2.80 -6.88
N VAL A 131 -13.10 -1.87 -6.72
CA VAL A 131 -12.02 -1.93 -5.71
C VAL A 131 -12.51 -1.31 -4.40
N ARG A 132 -12.50 -2.10 -3.34
CA ARG A 132 -12.98 -1.74 -2.00
C ARG A 132 -11.88 -1.90 -0.97
N ILE A 133 -11.34 -0.79 -0.47
CA ILE A 133 -10.26 -0.80 0.51
C ILE A 133 -10.81 -0.45 1.89
N SER A 134 -10.56 -1.30 2.87
CA SER A 134 -10.93 -1.04 4.26
C SER A 134 -9.88 -1.61 5.21
N VAL A 135 -9.93 -1.29 6.50
CA VAL A 135 -8.91 -1.79 7.43
C VAL A 135 -8.96 -3.30 7.58
N PHE A 136 -10.20 -3.86 7.71
CA PHE A 136 -10.41 -5.26 8.06
C PHE A 136 -11.15 -6.07 6.99
N GLY A 137 -11.41 -5.52 5.82
CA GLY A 137 -12.18 -6.16 4.75
C GLY A 137 -13.68 -5.86 4.85
N GLN A 138 -14.42 -6.31 3.82
CA GLN A 138 -15.86 -6.10 3.71
C GLN A 138 -16.67 -7.09 4.55
N SER A 139 -16.06 -8.19 5.01
CA SER A 139 -16.71 -9.25 5.74
C SER A 139 -15.93 -9.65 7.02
N GLY A 140 -16.53 -10.51 7.84
CA GLY A 140 -15.91 -10.99 9.06
C GLY A 140 -16.17 -10.13 10.31
N PRO A 141 -15.72 -10.60 11.49
CA PRO A 141 -16.10 -10.01 12.78
C PRO A 141 -15.51 -8.62 13.04
N TYR A 142 -14.47 -8.22 12.31
CA TYR A 142 -13.82 -6.92 12.45
C TYR A 142 -14.26 -5.92 11.38
N ALA A 143 -14.95 -6.33 10.31
CA ALA A 143 -15.39 -5.48 9.22
C ALA A 143 -16.08 -4.15 9.66
N PRO A 144 -17.00 -4.14 10.65
CA PRO A 144 -17.66 -2.91 11.05
C PRO A 144 -16.78 -1.97 11.90
N ARG A 145 -15.59 -2.41 12.33
CA ARG A 145 -14.71 -1.59 13.18
C ARG A 145 -14.07 -0.47 12.38
N PRO A 146 -14.04 0.76 12.93
CA PRO A 146 -13.33 1.86 12.30
C PRO A 146 -11.82 1.67 12.44
N GLY A 147 -11.08 2.22 11.49
CA GLY A 147 -9.62 2.24 11.56
C GLY A 147 -9.00 3.05 10.45
N LEU A 148 -7.69 3.17 10.53
CA LEU A 148 -6.80 3.83 9.57
C LEU A 148 -5.51 3.01 9.48
N ASP A 149 -4.56 3.44 8.65
CA ASP A 149 -3.24 2.85 8.41
C ASP A 149 -2.62 2.19 9.65
N ARG A 150 -2.53 2.92 10.77
CA ARG A 150 -1.88 2.41 11.99
C ARG A 150 -2.52 1.12 12.52
N LEU A 151 -3.85 0.97 12.39
CA LEU A 151 -4.52 -0.26 12.79
C LEU A 151 -4.27 -1.39 11.79
N GLY A 152 -4.15 -1.10 10.50
CA GLY A 152 -3.72 -2.07 9.49
C GLY A 152 -2.31 -2.59 9.78
N ILE A 153 -1.36 -1.69 10.07
CA ILE A 153 0.02 -2.04 10.45
C ILE A 153 0.06 -2.86 11.74
N ALA A 154 -0.73 -2.48 12.75
CA ALA A 154 -0.75 -3.16 14.05
C ALA A 154 -1.38 -4.56 13.95
N PHE A 155 -2.56 -4.65 13.34
CA PHE A 155 -3.29 -5.91 13.19
C PHE A 155 -2.57 -6.87 12.24
N GLY A 156 -1.92 -6.34 11.20
CA GLY A 156 -1.08 -7.11 10.29
C GLY A 156 0.25 -7.58 10.90
N GLY A 157 0.64 -7.10 12.09
CA GLY A 157 1.83 -7.56 12.83
C GLY A 157 3.09 -6.73 12.63
N LEU A 158 3.20 -5.91 11.59
CA LEU A 158 4.41 -5.13 11.28
C LEU A 158 4.79 -4.17 12.42
N LEU A 159 3.79 -3.58 13.10
CA LEU A 159 4.06 -2.66 14.20
C LEU A 159 4.84 -3.35 15.33
N ASN A 160 4.52 -4.61 15.65
CA ASN A 160 5.24 -5.36 16.68
C ASN A 160 6.69 -5.65 16.28
N LEU A 161 6.97 -5.80 14.99
CA LEU A 161 8.30 -6.12 14.47
C LEU A 161 9.19 -4.89 14.26
N THR A 162 8.65 -3.67 14.39
CA THR A 162 9.37 -2.43 14.09
C THR A 162 9.83 -1.75 15.38
N GLY A 163 11.11 -1.49 15.50
CA GLY A 163 11.74 -0.79 16.64
C GLY A 163 12.75 -1.65 17.38
N GLU A 164 13.34 -1.08 18.45
CA GLU A 164 14.33 -1.73 19.30
C GLU A 164 13.68 -2.79 20.20
N PRO A 165 14.41 -3.88 20.54
CA PRO A 165 13.87 -5.01 21.33
C PRO A 165 13.33 -4.60 22.70
N ASP A 166 14.01 -3.68 23.36
CA ASP A 166 13.75 -3.24 24.74
C ASP A 166 12.87 -1.99 24.84
N ARG A 167 12.34 -1.50 23.70
CA ARG A 167 11.51 -0.29 23.62
C ARG A 167 10.11 -0.61 23.06
N PRO A 168 9.15 0.30 23.26
CA PRO A 168 7.86 0.18 22.61
C PRO A 168 7.98 0.09 21.08
N PRO A 169 7.04 -0.58 20.39
CA PRO A 169 7.00 -0.60 18.94
C PRO A 169 7.01 0.80 18.34
N VAL A 170 7.70 0.97 17.23
CA VAL A 170 7.81 2.24 16.50
C VAL A 170 7.01 2.16 15.20
N ARG A 171 6.20 3.18 14.95
CA ARG A 171 5.49 3.31 13.67
C ARG A 171 6.48 3.63 12.55
N PRO A 172 6.38 3.00 11.36
CA PRO A 172 7.08 3.46 10.17
C PRO A 172 6.80 4.94 9.87
N GLY A 173 7.76 5.65 9.29
CA GLY A 173 7.68 7.09 9.03
C GLY A 173 6.56 7.52 8.08
N VAL A 174 6.01 6.57 7.30
CA VAL A 174 4.94 6.78 6.32
C VAL A 174 3.74 5.88 6.59
N THR A 175 2.61 6.10 5.91
CA THR A 175 1.39 5.28 6.00
C THR A 175 1.52 4.02 5.13
N VAL A 176 2.32 3.06 5.62
CA VAL A 176 2.76 1.89 4.84
C VAL A 176 1.59 1.00 4.39
N SER A 177 0.61 0.75 5.27
CA SER A 177 -0.50 -0.13 4.90
C SER A 177 -1.43 0.48 3.85
N ASP A 178 -1.66 1.80 3.89
CA ASP A 178 -2.44 2.51 2.88
C ASP A 178 -1.78 2.40 1.49
N TYR A 179 -0.50 2.76 1.39
CA TYR A 179 0.24 2.72 0.12
C TYR A 179 0.40 1.30 -0.40
N LEU A 180 0.78 0.37 0.47
CA LEU A 180 0.99 -1.02 0.07
C LEU A 180 -0.31 -1.67 -0.41
N THR A 181 -1.42 -1.41 0.29
CA THR A 181 -2.74 -1.91 -0.14
C THR A 181 -3.17 -1.27 -1.44
N GLY A 182 -2.90 0.03 -1.64
CA GLY A 182 -3.15 0.70 -2.91
C GLY A 182 -2.39 0.05 -4.07
N VAL A 183 -1.12 -0.36 -3.86
CA VAL A 183 -0.34 -1.11 -4.87
C VAL A 183 -0.98 -2.48 -5.18
N PHE A 184 -1.28 -3.27 -4.15
CA PHE A 184 -1.91 -4.59 -4.36
C PHE A 184 -3.29 -4.48 -4.99
N ALA A 185 -4.07 -3.47 -4.61
CA ALA A 185 -5.39 -3.22 -5.19
C ALA A 185 -5.30 -2.80 -6.65
N ALA A 186 -4.32 -1.96 -7.03
CA ALA A 186 -4.07 -1.59 -8.42
C ALA A 186 -3.63 -2.81 -9.25
N PHE A 187 -2.74 -3.65 -8.69
CA PHE A 187 -2.36 -4.91 -9.35
C PHE A 187 -3.56 -5.84 -9.56
N ALA A 188 -4.41 -5.99 -8.53
CA ALA A 188 -5.64 -6.80 -8.65
C ALA A 188 -6.61 -6.22 -9.68
N ALA A 189 -6.78 -4.88 -9.71
CA ALA A 189 -7.64 -4.20 -10.69
C ALA A 189 -7.16 -4.43 -12.14
N VAL A 190 -5.85 -4.31 -12.40
CA VAL A 190 -5.28 -4.61 -13.73
C VAL A 190 -5.48 -6.09 -14.08
N SER A 191 -5.33 -7.01 -13.12
CA SER A 191 -5.55 -8.44 -13.33
C SER A 191 -7.02 -8.74 -13.64
N ALA A 192 -7.97 -8.09 -12.96
CA ALA A 192 -9.40 -8.22 -13.22
C ALA A 192 -9.78 -7.66 -14.60
N LEU A 193 -9.27 -6.49 -14.97
CA LEU A 193 -9.46 -5.91 -16.32
C LEU A 193 -8.93 -6.85 -17.40
N TYR A 194 -7.72 -7.38 -17.21
CA TYR A 194 -7.17 -8.37 -18.15
C TYR A 194 -8.05 -9.62 -18.24
N GLY A 195 -8.51 -10.16 -17.10
CA GLY A 195 -9.42 -11.31 -17.06
C GLY A 195 -10.72 -11.06 -17.83
N ARG A 196 -11.35 -9.91 -17.59
CA ARG A 196 -12.55 -9.45 -18.28
C ARG A 196 -12.32 -9.36 -19.80
N ASP A 197 -11.27 -8.67 -20.22
CA ASP A 197 -11.02 -8.37 -21.64
C ASP A 197 -10.64 -9.62 -22.46
N VAL A 198 -10.09 -10.68 -21.82
CA VAL A 198 -9.80 -11.96 -22.47
C VAL A 198 -10.93 -13.01 -22.30
N GLY A 199 -12.10 -12.59 -21.78
CA GLY A 199 -13.25 -13.46 -21.59
C GLY A 199 -13.08 -14.52 -20.48
N ARG A 200 -12.21 -14.25 -19.49
CA ARG A 200 -12.07 -15.09 -18.29
C ARG A 200 -12.90 -14.49 -17.17
N GLY A 201 -13.87 -15.24 -16.68
CA GLY A 201 -14.68 -14.83 -15.54
C GLY A 201 -13.89 -14.71 -14.24
N PRO A 202 -14.50 -14.16 -13.15
CA PRO A 202 -13.92 -14.08 -11.83
C PRO A 202 -13.33 -15.42 -11.36
N GLY A 203 -12.07 -15.43 -10.93
CA GLY A 203 -11.38 -16.64 -10.50
C GLY A 203 -10.69 -17.45 -11.60
N GLY A 204 -10.58 -16.92 -12.85
CA GLY A 204 -9.73 -17.49 -13.91
C GLY A 204 -10.31 -18.70 -14.65
N GLY A 205 -11.60 -19.04 -14.42
CA GLY A 205 -12.37 -19.98 -15.24
C GLY A 205 -13.00 -19.30 -16.44
N ALA A 206 -13.43 -20.04 -17.48
CA ALA A 206 -14.42 -19.55 -18.41
C ALA A 206 -15.62 -19.04 -17.62
N ALA A 207 -16.18 -17.88 -17.96
CA ALA A 207 -17.24 -17.23 -17.23
C ALA A 207 -18.32 -18.25 -16.80
N ASN A 208 -18.33 -18.63 -15.53
CA ASN A 208 -19.28 -19.57 -14.89
C ASN A 208 -19.56 -20.89 -15.63
N GLY A 209 -18.63 -21.39 -16.48
CA GLY A 209 -18.87 -22.56 -17.33
C GLY A 209 -19.86 -22.31 -18.48
N ASP A 210 -20.26 -21.07 -18.66
CA ASP A 210 -21.09 -20.61 -19.78
C ASP A 210 -20.15 -19.99 -20.82
N PRO A 211 -19.95 -20.67 -21.99
CA PRO A 211 -19.13 -20.15 -23.07
C PRO A 211 -19.71 -18.89 -23.73
N ASP A 212 -21.00 -18.62 -23.50
CA ASP A 212 -21.72 -17.43 -24.00
C ASP A 212 -21.94 -16.36 -22.88
N GLY A 213 -21.38 -16.56 -21.69
CA GLY A 213 -21.51 -15.62 -20.56
C GLY A 213 -20.82 -14.29 -20.83
N GLU A 214 -21.52 -13.18 -20.60
CA GLU A 214 -20.97 -11.83 -20.67
C GLU A 214 -19.74 -11.72 -19.74
N PRO A 215 -18.64 -11.07 -20.19
CA PRO A 215 -17.49 -10.81 -19.35
C PRO A 215 -17.90 -10.01 -18.10
N GLY A 216 -17.88 -10.64 -16.94
CA GLY A 216 -18.24 -9.99 -15.68
C GLY A 216 -17.11 -9.15 -15.10
N GLY A 217 -17.46 -8.09 -14.40
CA GLY A 217 -16.56 -7.35 -13.52
C GLY A 217 -16.19 -8.17 -12.27
N GLU A 218 -15.36 -7.61 -11.42
CA GLU A 218 -14.90 -8.25 -10.18
C GLU A 218 -14.96 -7.28 -9.01
N VAL A 219 -15.43 -7.77 -7.85
CA VAL A 219 -15.36 -7.02 -6.59
C VAL A 219 -14.10 -7.41 -5.84
N ILE A 220 -13.18 -6.47 -5.72
CA ILE A 220 -11.89 -6.64 -5.06
C ILE A 220 -11.99 -6.12 -3.63
N ASP A 221 -12.00 -7.02 -2.65
CA ASP A 221 -11.87 -6.67 -1.23
C ASP A 221 -10.39 -6.64 -0.83
N ALA A 222 -9.87 -5.47 -0.52
CA ALA A 222 -8.47 -5.23 -0.23
C ALA A 222 -8.25 -4.70 1.21
N PRO A 223 -8.16 -5.59 2.22
CA PRO A 223 -7.95 -5.19 3.60
C PRO A 223 -6.53 -4.66 3.84
N LEU A 224 -6.39 -3.53 4.57
CA LEU A 224 -5.08 -2.96 4.91
C LEU A 224 -4.17 -3.96 5.63
N TYR A 225 -4.72 -4.72 6.59
CA TYR A 225 -3.93 -5.68 7.35
C TYR A 225 -3.42 -6.85 6.51
N ALA A 226 -4.18 -7.28 5.49
CA ALA A 226 -3.79 -8.42 4.66
C ALA A 226 -2.57 -8.11 3.80
N SER A 227 -2.49 -6.87 3.30
CA SER A 227 -1.30 -6.38 2.57
C SER A 227 -0.06 -6.39 3.44
N ILE A 228 -0.19 -6.03 4.72
CA ILE A 228 0.90 -6.14 5.69
C ILE A 228 1.28 -7.60 5.94
N LEU A 229 0.31 -8.49 6.20
CA LEU A 229 0.59 -9.92 6.38
C LEU A 229 1.35 -10.52 5.19
N ARG A 230 1.03 -10.09 3.97
CA ARG A 230 1.67 -10.61 2.74
C ARG A 230 3.17 -10.35 2.71
N ILE A 231 3.67 -9.28 3.34
CA ILE A 231 5.08 -8.90 3.34
C ILE A 231 5.86 -9.31 4.60
N LEU A 232 5.22 -10.01 5.55
CA LEU A 232 5.90 -10.42 6.79
C LEU A 232 6.82 -11.63 6.64
N GLU A 233 7.26 -11.93 5.42
CA GLU A 233 8.21 -13.01 5.12
C GLU A 233 7.75 -14.37 5.70
N TRP A 234 8.63 -15.02 6.45
CA TRP A 234 8.40 -16.33 7.07
C TRP A 234 7.59 -16.27 8.39
N THR A 235 7.20 -15.08 8.87
CA THR A 235 6.63 -14.88 10.23
C THR A 235 5.43 -15.78 10.52
N LEU A 236 4.46 -15.85 9.58
CA LEU A 236 3.28 -16.71 9.75
C LEU A 236 3.63 -18.20 9.69
N ALA A 237 4.44 -18.60 8.70
CA ALA A 237 4.86 -19.99 8.56
C ALA A 237 5.70 -20.45 9.76
N GLY A 238 6.57 -19.59 10.28
CA GLY A 238 7.38 -19.87 11.47
C GLY A 238 6.53 -20.06 12.71
N TYR A 239 5.48 -19.26 12.89
CA TYR A 239 4.55 -19.44 13.98
C TYR A 239 3.74 -20.73 13.84
N ASP A 240 3.14 -20.98 12.69
CA ASP A 240 2.29 -22.14 12.45
C ASP A 240 3.06 -23.46 12.56
N THR A 241 4.28 -23.53 12.02
CA THR A 241 5.04 -24.78 11.96
C THR A 241 5.89 -25.03 13.21
N LEU A 242 6.47 -23.97 13.79
CA LEU A 242 7.48 -24.08 14.84
C LEU A 242 7.07 -23.38 16.16
N GLY A 243 5.94 -22.67 16.19
CA GLY A 243 5.52 -21.88 17.34
C GLY A 243 6.38 -20.64 17.59
N ILE A 244 7.17 -20.21 16.61
CA ILE A 244 8.08 -19.07 16.76
C ILE A 244 7.29 -17.77 16.74
N VAL A 245 7.35 -17.02 17.85
CA VAL A 245 6.80 -15.66 17.93
C VAL A 245 7.93 -14.68 17.67
N ARG A 246 7.98 -14.19 16.42
CA ARG A 246 9.00 -13.21 15.99
C ARG A 246 8.91 -11.92 16.81
N GLN A 247 10.07 -11.41 17.25
CA GLN A 247 10.19 -10.21 18.05
C GLN A 247 10.88 -9.09 17.27
N ARG A 248 10.90 -7.87 17.82
CA ARG A 248 11.68 -6.75 17.28
C ARG A 248 13.18 -7.02 17.42
N GLU A 249 13.93 -6.68 16.41
CA GLU A 249 15.38 -6.85 16.36
C GLU A 249 16.13 -5.54 16.03
N GLY A 250 15.43 -4.40 16.06
CA GLY A 250 16.00 -3.11 15.64
C GLY A 250 16.34 -3.14 14.15
N ASN A 251 17.57 -2.77 13.83
CA ASN A 251 18.11 -2.80 12.48
C ASN A 251 18.80 -4.14 12.14
N ARG A 252 18.77 -5.12 13.04
CA ARG A 252 19.48 -6.39 12.93
C ARG A 252 18.63 -7.46 12.27
N LEU A 253 19.28 -8.50 11.80
CA LEU A 253 18.64 -9.75 11.39
C LEU A 253 19.28 -10.92 12.17
N ALA A 254 18.46 -11.76 12.80
CA ALA A 254 18.89 -12.87 13.66
C ALA A 254 19.89 -13.84 12.98
N HIS A 255 19.89 -13.91 11.64
CA HIS A 255 20.69 -14.91 10.89
C HIS A 255 21.76 -14.26 9.99
N SER A 256 21.98 -12.95 10.10
CA SER A 256 22.95 -12.24 9.25
C SER A 256 23.67 -11.16 10.04
N ALA A 257 24.98 -11.32 10.21
CA ALA A 257 25.82 -10.34 10.88
C ALA A 257 27.20 -10.28 10.18
N PRO A 258 27.87 -9.10 10.22
CA PRO A 258 27.37 -7.82 10.70
C PRO A 258 26.31 -7.23 9.78
N LEU A 259 25.23 -6.73 10.41
CA LEU A 259 24.16 -6.00 9.74
C LEU A 259 23.54 -5.06 10.80
N ASP A 260 23.77 -3.77 10.65
CA ASP A 260 23.23 -2.74 11.55
C ASP A 260 23.43 -1.34 10.94
N ASN A 261 22.94 -0.32 11.64
CA ASN A 261 23.28 1.09 11.44
C ASN A 261 24.32 1.48 12.47
N TYR A 262 25.52 1.83 12.03
CA TYR A 262 26.66 2.15 12.89
C TYR A 262 26.87 3.65 12.97
N PRO A 263 27.13 4.22 14.17
CA PRO A 263 27.45 5.63 14.31
C PRO A 263 28.84 5.93 13.73
N THR A 264 28.98 7.06 13.06
CA THR A 264 30.24 7.57 12.53
C THR A 264 30.78 8.69 13.41
N GLY A 265 32.08 8.97 13.29
CA GLY A 265 32.76 9.98 14.12
C GLY A 265 32.26 11.40 13.96
N ASP A 266 31.53 11.71 12.88
CA ASP A 266 30.91 13.00 12.61
C ASP A 266 29.46 13.10 13.17
N GLY A 267 28.97 12.07 13.87
CA GLY A 267 27.63 12.03 14.43
C GLY A 267 26.54 11.57 13.45
N SER A 268 26.93 11.13 12.26
CA SER A 268 26.04 10.51 11.29
C SER A 268 25.93 8.99 11.52
N TYR A 269 25.22 8.28 10.63
CA TYR A 269 25.13 6.82 10.66
C TYR A 269 25.44 6.25 9.28
N ILE A 270 26.10 5.08 9.26
CA ILE A 270 26.32 4.28 8.07
C ILE A 270 25.62 2.93 8.22
N CYS A 271 24.89 2.51 7.20
CA CYS A 271 24.31 1.16 7.14
C CYS A 271 25.36 0.20 6.55
N ILE A 272 25.74 -0.84 7.30
CA ILE A 272 26.64 -1.87 6.82
C ILE A 272 25.88 -3.20 6.76
N VAL A 273 25.99 -3.88 5.60
CA VAL A 273 25.44 -5.21 5.35
C VAL A 273 26.56 -6.10 4.82
N ALA A 274 27.19 -6.86 5.69
CA ALA A 274 28.33 -7.71 5.35
C ALA A 274 28.13 -9.18 5.77
N GLY A 275 26.91 -9.70 5.60
CA GLY A 275 26.54 -11.04 6.03
C GLY A 275 27.25 -12.17 5.26
N SER A 276 27.60 -12.03 3.95
CA SER A 276 28.35 -13.05 3.23
C SER A 276 29.80 -13.08 3.69
N ASP A 277 30.46 -14.28 3.60
CA ASP A 277 31.87 -14.45 4.03
C ASP A 277 32.79 -13.53 3.23
N ALA A 278 32.55 -13.38 1.92
CA ALA A 278 33.32 -12.49 1.06
C ALA A 278 33.19 -11.01 1.43
N ASN A 279 31.97 -10.56 1.77
CA ASN A 279 31.72 -9.17 2.20
C ASN A 279 32.30 -8.94 3.60
N PHE A 280 32.22 -9.94 4.49
CA PHE A 280 32.81 -9.86 5.80
C PHE A 280 34.33 -9.72 5.73
N ALA A 281 35.00 -10.53 4.89
CA ALA A 281 36.45 -10.41 4.70
C ALA A 281 36.84 -9.00 4.20
N ARG A 282 36.08 -8.42 3.27
CA ARG A 282 36.33 -7.04 2.79
C ARG A 282 36.15 -6.02 3.90
N LEU A 283 35.12 -6.19 4.72
CA LEU A 283 34.87 -5.31 5.87
C LEU A 283 36.02 -5.41 6.88
N CYS A 284 36.46 -6.62 7.23
CA CYS A 284 37.61 -6.84 8.12
C CYS A 284 38.87 -6.17 7.59
N ALA A 285 39.13 -6.29 6.28
CA ALA A 285 40.26 -5.60 5.65
C ALA A 285 40.14 -4.08 5.73
N ALA A 286 38.92 -3.52 5.49
CA ALA A 286 38.68 -2.09 5.60
C ALA A 286 38.80 -1.55 7.03
N MET A 287 38.51 -2.37 8.03
CA MET A 287 38.70 -2.06 9.45
C MET A 287 40.14 -2.25 9.94
N GLU A 288 41.02 -2.73 9.06
CA GLU A 288 42.41 -3.15 9.43
C GLU A 288 42.42 -4.27 10.48
N ARG A 289 41.41 -5.16 10.47
CA ARG A 289 41.19 -6.26 11.40
C ARG A 289 41.03 -7.62 10.67
N PRO A 290 41.98 -8.01 9.78
CA PRO A 290 41.82 -9.23 8.99
C PRO A 290 41.77 -10.52 9.84
N GLU A 291 42.28 -10.50 11.04
CA GLU A 291 42.27 -11.64 11.98
C GLU A 291 40.87 -12.08 12.39
N LEU A 292 39.88 -11.21 12.28
CA LEU A 292 38.47 -11.54 12.60
C LEU A 292 37.89 -12.61 11.66
N THR A 293 38.44 -12.77 10.47
CA THR A 293 38.04 -13.83 9.54
C THR A 293 38.43 -15.25 9.99
N GLU A 294 39.42 -15.36 10.88
CA GLU A 294 39.91 -16.61 11.45
C GLU A 294 39.36 -16.89 12.85
N ASP A 295 38.63 -15.92 13.47
CA ASP A 295 37.99 -16.09 14.78
C ASP A 295 36.87 -17.13 14.67
N PRO A 296 36.90 -18.22 15.50
CA PRO A 296 35.87 -19.26 15.47
C PRO A 296 34.42 -18.73 15.62
N ARG A 297 34.23 -17.58 16.25
CA ARG A 297 32.92 -16.91 16.41
C ARG A 297 32.45 -16.30 15.10
N PHE A 298 33.35 -16.01 14.14
CA PHE A 298 33.02 -15.21 12.94
C PHE A 298 33.41 -15.88 11.62
N VAL A 299 33.99 -17.07 11.67
CA VAL A 299 34.59 -17.80 10.55
C VAL A 299 33.61 -18.05 9.38
N ASN A 300 32.31 -18.07 9.60
CA ASN A 300 31.30 -18.25 8.58
C ASN A 300 29.98 -17.53 8.98
N LEU A 301 29.04 -17.45 8.03
CA LEU A 301 27.75 -16.78 8.24
C LEU A 301 26.97 -17.31 9.46
N ALA A 302 26.94 -18.64 9.66
CA ALA A 302 26.19 -19.24 10.76
C ALA A 302 26.83 -18.88 12.13
N ALA A 303 28.16 -18.92 12.23
CA ALA A 303 28.87 -18.51 13.43
C ALA A 303 28.65 -17.03 13.73
N ARG A 304 28.74 -16.16 12.74
CA ARG A 304 28.47 -14.73 12.91
C ARG A 304 27.01 -14.46 13.31
N GLY A 305 26.05 -15.19 12.75
CA GLY A 305 24.65 -15.09 13.17
C GLY A 305 24.45 -15.42 14.65
N ALA A 306 25.10 -16.48 15.15
CA ALA A 306 25.06 -16.86 16.55
C ALA A 306 25.74 -15.83 17.47
N HIS A 307 26.73 -15.09 16.98
CA HIS A 307 27.51 -14.07 17.69
C HIS A 307 27.28 -12.65 17.14
N GLY A 308 26.07 -12.39 16.62
CA GLY A 308 25.73 -11.11 15.96
C GLY A 308 25.92 -9.90 16.85
N GLY A 309 25.64 -10.01 18.15
CA GLY A 309 25.90 -8.94 19.13
C GLY A 309 27.38 -8.58 19.25
N ASP A 310 28.25 -9.62 19.30
CA ASP A 310 29.70 -9.42 19.45
C ASP A 310 30.28 -8.72 18.22
N ILE A 311 29.96 -9.23 17.02
CA ILE A 311 30.53 -8.67 15.78
C ILE A 311 29.98 -7.26 15.47
N ASN A 312 28.70 -7.01 15.72
CA ASN A 312 28.13 -5.66 15.56
C ASN A 312 28.74 -4.65 16.56
N GLY A 313 29.17 -5.11 17.75
CA GLY A 313 29.85 -4.27 18.71
C GLY A 313 31.34 -4.00 18.38
N ILE A 314 31.96 -4.84 17.54
CA ILE A 314 33.34 -4.64 17.05
C ILE A 314 33.36 -3.66 15.87
N VAL A 315 32.39 -3.76 14.97
CA VAL A 315 32.25 -2.88 13.82
C VAL A 315 31.89 -1.46 14.23
#